data_0e08dc385fe358b739fd0cbf16fde95f
#
_entry.id   0e08dc385fe358b739fd0cbf16fde95f
#
_cell.length_a   1.000
_cell.length_b   1.000
_cell.length_c   1.000
_cell.angle_alpha   90.00
_cell.angle_beta   90.00
_cell.angle_gamma   90.00
#
_symmetry.space_group_name_H-M   'P 1'
#
loop_
_entity.id
_entity.type
_entity.pdbx_description
1 polymer ?
#
loop_
_entity_poly.entity_id
_entity_poly.type
_entity_poly.pdbx_seq_one_letter_code
_entity_poly.pdbx_strand_id
1 'polypeptide(L)'
;ISKVFKTALEKADKVTEAVAKSEPDQTKVRAVNELVMAKSEPIPEMPKKSKPASNYPRLADIYSKLEKQNKAICQREQQLASVEKEIAGTKGIFKGKQRKELQEQAEQLMIQIANMKQYLSSIVQSYGYNNVKEFLAEYHTCKTEYCDYQSAVARWEQQAGNKAESDSLKARLQRKAQEVKERENNRQSQHYRSDRGGR
;
A
#
# COMPACT_ATOMS: atom_id res chain seq x y z
N ILE A 1 -0.26 -4.26 -15.97
CA ILE A 1 -1.19 -3.81 -17.02
C ILE A 1 -2.14 -4.95 -17.28
N SER A 2 -3.42 -4.79 -16.94
CA SER A 2 -4.45 -5.81 -17.06
C SER A 2 -4.58 -6.30 -18.51
N LYS A 3 -4.65 -7.62 -18.72
CA LYS A 3 -4.90 -8.23 -20.05
C LYS A 3 -6.12 -7.63 -20.75
N VAL A 4 -7.12 -7.21 -19.99
CA VAL A 4 -8.34 -6.57 -20.48
C VAL A 4 -8.04 -5.23 -21.16
N PHE A 5 -7.08 -4.46 -20.66
CA PHE A 5 -6.71 -3.15 -21.21
C PHE A 5 -5.94 -3.29 -22.55
N LYS A 6 -5.02 -4.28 -22.66
CA LYS A 6 -4.35 -4.58 -23.92
C LYS A 6 -5.34 -4.99 -25.03
N THR A 7 -6.31 -5.85 -24.67
CA THR A 7 -7.35 -6.30 -25.61
C THR A 7 -8.27 -5.16 -26.05
N ALA A 8 -8.54 -4.18 -25.18
CA ALA A 8 -9.31 -3.00 -25.53
C ALA A 8 -8.52 -2.05 -26.46
N LEU A 9 -7.22 -1.90 -26.23
CA LEU A 9 -6.33 -1.09 -27.08
C LEU A 9 -6.19 -1.69 -28.48
N GLU A 10 -5.95 -3.00 -28.59
CA GLU A 10 -5.88 -3.71 -29.88
C GLU A 10 -7.19 -3.67 -30.66
N LYS A 11 -8.33 -3.71 -29.96
CA LYS A 11 -9.65 -3.55 -30.60
C LYS A 11 -9.87 -2.11 -31.06
N ALA A 12 -9.42 -1.09 -30.32
CA ALA A 12 -9.52 0.30 -30.72
C ALA A 12 -8.63 0.61 -31.93
N ASP A 13 -7.41 0.06 -32.00
CA ASP A 13 -6.52 0.24 -33.15
C ASP A 13 -7.06 -0.47 -34.40
N LYS A 14 -7.64 -1.66 -34.28
CA LYS A 14 -8.30 -2.36 -35.42
C LYS A 14 -9.54 -1.64 -35.93
N VAL A 15 -10.33 -1.04 -35.03
CA VAL A 15 -11.51 -0.24 -35.43
C VAL A 15 -11.09 1.05 -36.13
N THR A 16 -10.02 1.71 -35.67
CA THR A 16 -9.50 2.90 -36.34
C THR A 16 -8.89 2.62 -37.73
N GLU A 17 -8.27 1.44 -37.89
CA GLU A 17 -7.72 1.01 -39.19
C GLU A 17 -8.83 0.59 -40.18
N ALA A 18 -9.91 -0.06 -39.69
CA ALA A 18 -11.09 -0.40 -40.47
C ALA A 18 -11.90 0.83 -40.89
N VAL A 19 -12.02 1.85 -40.05
CA VAL A 19 -12.70 3.12 -40.36
C VAL A 19 -11.91 3.95 -41.38
N ALA A 20 -10.59 3.82 -41.42
CA ALA A 20 -9.75 4.51 -42.41
C ALA A 20 -9.87 3.92 -43.84
N LYS A 21 -10.42 2.71 -44.02
CA LYS A 21 -10.55 1.98 -45.29
C LYS A 21 -11.98 1.88 -45.82
N SER A 22 -12.99 2.32 -45.06
CA SER A 22 -14.41 2.28 -45.49
C SER A 22 -15.00 3.68 -45.61
N GLU A 23 -15.94 3.87 -46.55
CA GLU A 23 -16.74 5.10 -46.68
C GLU A 23 -17.38 5.45 -45.31
N PRO A 24 -17.49 6.75 -44.94
CA PRO A 24 -17.90 7.18 -43.62
C PRO A 24 -19.37 6.86 -43.38
N ASP A 25 -19.59 5.76 -42.67
CA ASP A 25 -20.89 5.42 -42.10
C ASP A 25 -21.14 6.33 -40.89
N GLN A 26 -22.05 7.30 -41.06
CA GLN A 26 -22.43 8.26 -40.02
C GLN A 26 -22.82 7.60 -38.68
N THR A 27 -23.25 6.35 -38.72
CA THR A 27 -23.60 5.55 -37.57
C THR A 27 -22.36 5.21 -36.72
N LYS A 28 -21.21 4.96 -37.37
CA LYS A 28 -19.95 4.64 -36.65
C LYS A 28 -19.32 5.86 -35.98
N VAL A 29 -19.42 7.03 -36.63
CA VAL A 29 -18.96 8.30 -36.04
C VAL A 29 -19.81 8.69 -34.84
N ARG A 30 -21.13 8.42 -34.84
CA ARG A 30 -22.00 8.63 -33.70
C ARG A 30 -21.65 7.72 -32.54
N ALA A 31 -21.41 6.42 -32.76
CA ALA A 31 -21.03 5.46 -31.73
C ALA A 31 -19.70 5.82 -31.06
N VAL A 32 -18.71 6.32 -31.82
CA VAL A 32 -17.43 6.79 -31.27
C VAL A 32 -17.63 8.06 -30.45
N ASN A 33 -18.49 8.99 -30.90
CA ASN A 33 -18.80 10.20 -30.13
C ASN A 33 -19.56 9.91 -28.82
N GLU A 34 -20.48 8.95 -28.81
CA GLU A 34 -21.16 8.51 -27.58
C GLU A 34 -20.19 7.82 -26.61
N LEU A 35 -19.23 7.04 -27.10
CA LEU A 35 -18.19 6.44 -26.24
C LEU A 35 -17.25 7.50 -25.64
N VAL A 36 -16.96 8.57 -26.39
CA VAL A 36 -16.11 9.67 -25.92
C VAL A 36 -16.84 10.59 -24.94
N MET A 37 -18.17 10.72 -25.09
CA MET A 37 -19.04 11.52 -24.22
C MET A 37 -19.51 10.79 -22.95
N ALA A 38 -19.15 9.51 -22.77
CA ALA A 38 -19.37 8.82 -21.50
C ALA A 38 -18.74 9.66 -20.39
N LYS A 39 -19.58 10.19 -19.50
CA LYS A 39 -19.24 11.11 -18.39
C LYS A 39 -17.96 10.65 -17.72
N SER A 40 -16.91 11.45 -17.78
CA SER A 40 -15.70 11.21 -16.98
C SER A 40 -16.10 11.43 -15.52
N GLU A 41 -16.22 10.34 -14.78
CA GLU A 41 -16.44 10.43 -13.33
C GLU A 41 -15.31 11.25 -12.68
N PRO A 42 -15.60 12.13 -11.74
CA PRO A 42 -14.57 12.92 -11.07
C PRO A 42 -13.56 11.99 -10.38
N ILE A 43 -12.29 12.37 -10.39
CA ILE A 43 -11.28 11.63 -9.63
C ILE A 43 -11.69 11.71 -8.15
N PRO A 44 -11.80 10.58 -7.44
CA PRO A 44 -12.10 10.62 -6.02
C PRO A 44 -11.05 11.44 -5.28
N GLU A 45 -11.45 12.15 -4.22
CA GLU A 45 -10.52 12.90 -3.39
C GLU A 45 -9.49 11.96 -2.75
N MET A 46 -8.26 12.45 -2.62
CA MET A 46 -7.20 11.71 -1.93
C MET A 46 -7.61 11.42 -0.48
N PRO A 47 -7.45 10.18 0.02
CA PRO A 47 -7.77 9.84 1.40
C PRO A 47 -7.02 10.73 2.40
N LYS A 48 -7.72 11.22 3.42
CA LYS A 48 -7.13 12.03 4.47
C LYS A 48 -6.57 11.12 5.57
N LYS A 49 -5.35 11.41 6.00
CA LYS A 49 -4.69 10.68 7.09
C LYS A 49 -5.34 11.05 8.43
N SER A 50 -5.83 10.03 9.18
CA SER A 50 -6.40 10.22 10.51
C SER A 50 -5.31 10.60 11.55
N LYS A 51 -5.74 11.17 12.71
CA LYS A 51 -4.81 11.45 13.81
C LYS A 51 -4.09 10.19 14.32
N PRO A 52 -4.79 9.06 14.59
CA PRO A 52 -4.14 7.80 14.96
C PRO A 52 -3.12 7.33 13.91
N ALA A 53 -3.48 7.33 12.63
CA ALA A 53 -2.56 6.96 11.55
C ALA A 53 -1.32 7.88 11.50
N SER A 54 -1.46 9.15 11.86
CA SER A 54 -0.33 10.11 11.90
C SER A 54 0.61 9.83 13.07
N ASN A 55 0.10 9.31 14.19
CA ASN A 55 0.89 8.97 15.38
C ASN A 55 1.64 7.64 15.25
N TYR A 56 1.22 6.76 14.36
CA TYR A 56 1.78 5.41 14.23
C TYR A 56 3.31 5.37 14.10
N PRO A 57 4.00 6.19 13.27
CA PRO A 57 5.46 6.11 13.13
C PRO A 57 6.19 6.33 14.47
N ARG A 58 5.73 7.30 15.28
CA ARG A 58 6.28 7.56 16.62
C ARG A 58 6.08 6.35 17.54
N LEU A 59 4.89 5.76 17.54
CA LEU A 59 4.59 4.59 18.36
C LEU A 59 5.34 3.35 17.89
N ALA A 60 5.61 3.21 16.60
CA ALA A 60 6.41 2.12 16.04
C ALA A 60 7.86 2.15 16.54
N ASP A 61 8.44 3.34 16.68
CA ASP A 61 9.80 3.50 17.25
C ASP A 61 9.84 3.07 18.72
N ILE A 62 8.83 3.46 19.50
CA ILE A 62 8.71 3.04 20.90
C ILE A 62 8.52 1.52 20.99
N TYR A 63 7.63 0.97 20.15
CA TYR A 63 7.37 -0.47 20.09
C TYR A 63 8.63 -1.26 19.76
N SER A 64 9.44 -0.78 18.81
CA SER A 64 10.72 -1.42 18.47
C SER A 64 11.69 -1.49 19.66
N LYS A 65 11.75 -0.45 20.50
CA LYS A 65 12.56 -0.44 21.73
C LYS A 65 12.04 -1.46 22.74
N LEU A 66 10.71 -1.51 22.92
CA LEU A 66 10.07 -2.48 23.83
C LEU A 66 10.29 -3.91 23.34
N GLU A 67 10.19 -4.17 22.05
CA GLU A 67 10.42 -5.49 21.47
C GLU A 67 11.85 -5.98 21.68
N LYS A 68 12.86 -5.11 21.47
CA LYS A 68 14.26 -5.44 21.76
C LYS A 68 14.47 -5.79 23.22
N GLN A 69 13.90 -5.01 24.13
CA GLN A 69 13.98 -5.27 25.56
C GLN A 69 13.27 -6.57 25.95
N ASN A 70 12.09 -6.81 25.39
CA ASN A 70 11.34 -8.04 25.65
C ASN A 70 12.11 -9.29 25.15
N LYS A 71 12.74 -9.22 23.98
CA LYS A 71 13.62 -10.30 23.49
C LYS A 71 14.75 -10.60 24.46
N ALA A 72 15.38 -9.56 25.01
CA ALA A 72 16.44 -9.72 26.01
C ALA A 72 15.91 -10.36 27.31
N ILE A 73 14.72 -10.00 27.77
CA ILE A 73 14.06 -10.63 28.91
C ILE A 73 13.81 -12.11 28.61
N CYS A 74 13.22 -12.47 27.50
CA CYS A 74 12.98 -13.85 27.09
C CYS A 74 14.28 -14.69 27.08
N GLN A 75 15.38 -14.13 26.59
CA GLN A 75 16.68 -14.79 26.58
C GLN A 75 17.17 -15.08 28.04
N ARG A 76 16.98 -14.12 28.97
CA ARG A 76 17.35 -14.33 30.39
C ARG A 76 16.43 -15.34 31.06
N GLU A 77 15.15 -15.34 30.75
CA GLU A 77 14.20 -16.35 31.26
C GLU A 77 14.56 -17.75 30.75
N GLN A 78 15.00 -17.90 29.51
CA GLN A 78 15.50 -19.18 28.99
C GLN A 78 16.80 -19.64 29.71
N GLN A 79 17.71 -18.70 29.99
CA GLN A 79 18.93 -19.00 30.78
C GLN A 79 18.58 -19.45 32.20
N LEU A 80 17.64 -18.76 32.83
CA LEU A 80 17.16 -19.14 34.18
C LEU A 80 16.58 -20.56 34.17
N ALA A 81 15.69 -20.86 33.22
CA ALA A 81 15.10 -22.19 33.08
C ALA A 81 16.18 -23.29 32.85
N SER A 82 17.27 -22.99 32.12
CA SER A 82 18.40 -23.92 31.96
C SER A 82 19.12 -24.16 33.28
N VAL A 83 19.43 -23.10 34.02
CA VAL A 83 20.10 -23.21 35.35
C VAL A 83 19.23 -23.96 36.35
N GLU A 84 17.93 -23.69 36.40
CA GLU A 84 17.00 -24.43 37.26
C GLU A 84 16.95 -25.92 36.93
N LYS A 85 16.99 -26.27 35.64
CA LYS A 85 17.07 -27.65 35.18
C LYS A 85 18.39 -28.33 35.63
N GLU A 86 19.51 -27.61 35.58
CA GLU A 86 20.81 -28.08 36.05
C GLU A 86 20.79 -28.28 37.56
N ILE A 87 20.20 -27.37 38.33
CA ILE A 87 20.00 -27.52 39.80
C ILE A 87 19.22 -28.80 40.10
N ALA A 88 18.11 -29.03 39.35
CA ALA A 88 17.26 -30.22 39.51
C ALA A 88 18.03 -31.52 39.17
N GLY A 89 18.93 -31.47 38.20
CA GLY A 89 19.79 -32.61 37.83
C GLY A 89 21.00 -32.84 38.74
N THR A 90 21.35 -31.85 39.58
CA THR A 90 22.51 -31.92 40.48
C THR A 90 22.14 -32.61 41.76
N LYS A 91 22.10 -33.96 41.78
CA LYS A 91 21.80 -34.81 42.92
C LYS A 91 23.10 -35.45 43.42
N GLY A 92 23.28 -35.51 44.75
CA GLY A 92 24.39 -36.21 45.41
C GLY A 92 25.10 -35.37 46.48
N ILE A 93 25.63 -36.07 47.49
CA ILE A 93 26.23 -35.49 48.73
C ILE A 93 27.47 -34.66 48.40
N PHE A 94 28.24 -35.01 47.36
CA PHE A 94 29.47 -34.32 46.96
C PHE A 94 29.28 -33.11 46.02
N LYS A 95 28.05 -32.78 45.62
CA LYS A 95 27.73 -31.69 44.68
C LYS A 95 27.16 -30.43 45.35
N GLY A 96 27.26 -30.33 46.68
CA GLY A 96 26.70 -29.21 47.44
C GLY A 96 27.25 -27.85 47.05
N LYS A 97 28.56 -27.75 46.74
CA LYS A 97 29.20 -26.52 46.31
C LYS A 97 28.67 -26.09 44.93
N GLN A 98 28.65 -27.01 43.96
CA GLN A 98 28.14 -26.75 42.63
C GLN A 98 26.67 -26.32 42.64
N ARG A 99 25.85 -26.96 43.44
CA ARG A 99 24.44 -26.61 43.61
C ARG A 99 24.27 -25.20 44.18
N LYS A 100 25.10 -24.79 45.13
CA LYS A 100 25.09 -23.45 45.70
C LYS A 100 25.46 -22.39 44.68
N GLU A 101 26.50 -22.63 43.88
CA GLU A 101 26.92 -21.74 42.76
C GLU A 101 25.80 -21.55 41.74
N LEU A 102 25.11 -22.65 41.35
CA LEU A 102 23.97 -22.58 40.42
C LEU A 102 22.77 -21.83 41.05
N GLN A 103 22.52 -21.98 42.36
CA GLN A 103 21.47 -21.23 43.05
C GLN A 103 21.76 -19.73 43.06
N GLU A 104 23.00 -19.33 43.36
CA GLU A 104 23.45 -17.95 43.34
C GLU A 104 23.30 -17.36 41.92
N GLN A 105 23.62 -18.15 40.91
CA GLN A 105 23.45 -17.75 39.50
C GLN A 105 21.95 -17.57 39.14
N ALA A 106 21.09 -18.46 39.58
CA ALA A 106 19.64 -18.35 39.37
C ALA A 106 19.06 -17.10 40.05
N GLU A 107 19.47 -16.81 41.28
CA GLU A 107 19.04 -15.58 42.00
C GLU A 107 19.48 -14.32 41.26
N GLN A 108 20.72 -14.27 40.75
CA GLN A 108 21.21 -13.13 39.97
C GLN A 108 20.39 -12.95 38.67
N LEU A 109 20.07 -14.04 37.99
CA LEU A 109 19.23 -13.97 36.79
C LEU A 109 17.82 -13.48 37.11
N MET A 110 17.20 -13.92 38.18
CA MET A 110 15.90 -13.45 38.64
C MET A 110 15.89 -11.95 38.94
N ILE A 111 16.93 -11.43 39.61
CA ILE A 111 17.08 -10.00 39.87
C ILE A 111 17.24 -9.22 38.59
N GLN A 112 18.08 -9.71 37.66
CA GLN A 112 18.24 -9.07 36.33
C GLN A 112 16.92 -9.02 35.58
N ILE A 113 16.17 -10.12 35.51
CA ILE A 113 14.86 -10.18 34.84
C ILE A 113 13.87 -9.19 35.47
N ALA A 114 13.81 -9.11 36.79
CA ALA A 114 12.95 -8.17 37.49
C ALA A 114 13.29 -6.71 37.17
N ASN A 115 14.58 -6.35 37.17
CA ASN A 115 15.05 -5.02 36.80
C ASN A 115 14.74 -4.69 35.35
N MET A 116 14.92 -5.64 34.42
CA MET A 116 14.60 -5.46 33.00
C MET A 116 13.10 -5.28 32.77
N LYS A 117 12.24 -6.00 33.50
CA LYS A 117 10.77 -5.82 33.46
C LYS A 117 10.34 -4.46 33.99
N GLN A 118 10.97 -3.99 35.07
CA GLN A 118 10.74 -2.66 35.62
C GLN A 118 11.17 -1.57 34.63
N TYR A 119 12.34 -1.74 34.00
CA TYR A 119 12.82 -0.81 32.97
C TYR A 119 11.87 -0.76 31.77
N LEU A 120 11.29 -1.88 31.33
CA LEU A 120 10.30 -1.93 30.26
C LEU A 120 9.05 -1.09 30.61
N SER A 121 8.60 -1.13 31.87
CA SER A 121 7.52 -0.28 32.34
C SER A 121 7.90 1.20 32.38
N SER A 122 9.14 1.53 32.79
CA SER A 122 9.62 2.92 32.80
C SER A 122 9.74 3.53 31.41
N ILE A 123 10.06 2.73 30.39
CA ILE A 123 10.05 3.20 29.00
C ILE A 123 8.67 3.76 28.63
N VAL A 124 7.60 2.99 28.81
CA VAL A 124 6.26 3.45 28.43
C VAL A 124 5.79 4.63 29.27
N GLN A 125 6.13 4.66 30.56
CA GLN A 125 5.81 5.77 31.45
C GLN A 125 6.49 7.09 31.02
N SER A 126 7.72 7.04 30.51
CA SER A 126 8.43 8.22 29.99
C SER A 126 7.75 8.83 28.76
N TYR A 127 6.89 8.07 28.09
CA TYR A 127 6.08 8.52 26.94
C TYR A 127 4.63 8.89 27.32
N GLY A 128 4.30 8.87 28.63
CA GLY A 128 3.01 9.28 29.16
C GLY A 128 1.97 8.17 29.31
N TYR A 129 2.35 6.90 29.20
CA TYR A 129 1.46 5.76 29.39
C TYR A 129 1.57 5.21 30.82
N ASN A 130 0.45 4.83 31.41
CA ASN A 130 0.46 4.27 32.76
C ASN A 130 1.09 2.86 32.82
N ASN A 131 0.96 2.10 31.75
CA ASN A 131 1.50 0.73 31.65
C ASN A 131 1.66 0.28 30.19
N VAL A 132 2.38 -0.83 30.03
CA VAL A 132 2.65 -1.43 28.70
C VAL A 132 1.36 -1.84 27.98
N LYS A 133 0.34 -2.29 28.69
CA LYS A 133 -0.92 -2.74 28.09
C LYS A 133 -1.67 -1.58 27.44
N GLU A 134 -1.73 -0.44 28.10
CA GLU A 134 -2.33 0.79 27.55
C GLU A 134 -1.60 1.25 26.30
N PHE A 135 -0.27 1.31 26.33
CA PHE A 135 0.56 1.61 25.16
C PHE A 135 0.27 0.66 23.99
N LEU A 136 0.24 -0.66 24.24
CA LEU A 136 0.00 -1.64 23.20
C LEU A 136 -1.39 -1.49 22.57
N ALA A 137 -2.41 -1.16 23.36
CA ALA A 137 -3.77 -0.93 22.86
C ALA A 137 -3.79 0.25 21.89
N GLU A 138 -3.17 1.38 22.26
CA GLU A 138 -3.08 2.54 21.36
C GLU A 138 -2.21 2.25 20.14
N TYR A 139 -1.08 1.57 20.30
CA TYR A 139 -0.21 1.17 19.19
C TYR A 139 -0.96 0.33 18.17
N HIS A 140 -1.75 -0.67 18.60
CA HIS A 140 -2.52 -1.51 17.68
C HIS A 140 -3.59 -0.72 16.94
N THR A 141 -4.30 0.17 17.64
CA THR A 141 -5.28 1.06 17.01
C THR A 141 -4.63 1.93 15.94
N CYS A 142 -3.53 2.60 16.29
CA CYS A 142 -2.81 3.46 15.35
C CYS A 142 -2.22 2.69 14.16
N LYS A 143 -1.77 1.46 14.38
CA LYS A 143 -1.26 0.57 13.32
C LYS A 143 -2.36 0.19 12.34
N THR A 144 -3.53 -0.21 12.82
CA THR A 144 -4.68 -0.56 11.98
C THR A 144 -5.09 0.62 11.11
N GLU A 145 -5.31 1.78 11.72
CA GLU A 145 -5.67 3.02 11.02
C GLU A 145 -4.62 3.43 9.95
N TYR A 146 -3.34 3.22 10.26
CA TYR A 146 -2.26 3.51 9.31
C TYR A 146 -2.26 2.54 8.13
N CYS A 147 -2.47 1.25 8.37
CA CYS A 147 -2.58 0.25 7.30
C CYS A 147 -3.80 0.49 6.41
N ASP A 148 -4.94 0.86 7.01
CA ASP A 148 -6.16 1.20 6.28
C ASP A 148 -5.95 2.44 5.41
N TYR A 149 -5.30 3.48 5.96
CA TYR A 149 -4.92 4.66 5.20
C TYR A 149 -4.01 4.31 4.02
N GLN A 150 -2.95 3.53 4.22
CA GLN A 150 -2.06 3.11 3.13
C GLN A 150 -2.81 2.33 2.04
N SER A 151 -3.70 1.44 2.46
CA SER A 151 -4.53 0.66 1.53
C SER A 151 -5.50 1.55 0.73
N ALA A 152 -6.05 2.59 1.37
CA ALA A 152 -6.91 3.55 0.71
C ALA A 152 -6.13 4.43 -0.30
N VAL A 153 -4.93 4.88 0.07
CA VAL A 153 -4.03 5.64 -0.83
C VAL A 153 -3.64 4.80 -2.04
N ALA A 154 -3.24 3.54 -1.85
CA ALA A 154 -2.88 2.65 -2.95
C ALA A 154 -4.05 2.43 -3.93
N ARG A 155 -5.28 2.26 -3.42
CA ARG A 155 -6.48 2.17 -4.26
C ARG A 155 -6.74 3.47 -5.02
N TRP A 156 -6.60 4.60 -4.36
CA TRP A 156 -6.77 5.92 -4.97
C TRP A 156 -5.73 6.16 -6.08
N GLU A 157 -4.45 5.85 -5.85
CA GLU A 157 -3.39 5.95 -6.86
C GLU A 157 -3.67 5.07 -8.08
N GLN A 158 -4.14 3.85 -7.86
CA GLN A 158 -4.52 2.95 -8.94
C GLN A 158 -5.69 3.51 -9.77
N GLN A 159 -6.72 4.07 -9.11
CA GLN A 159 -7.87 4.68 -9.79
C GLN A 159 -7.46 5.94 -10.55
N ALA A 160 -6.64 6.80 -9.95
CA ALA A 160 -6.13 8.02 -10.59
C ALA A 160 -5.24 7.70 -11.81
N GLY A 161 -4.38 6.68 -11.71
CA GLY A 161 -3.55 6.21 -12.81
C GLY A 161 -4.38 5.67 -13.98
N ASN A 162 -5.34 4.79 -13.71
CA ASN A 162 -6.24 4.25 -14.73
C ASN A 162 -7.03 5.34 -15.45
N LYS A 163 -7.43 6.39 -14.72
CA LYS A 163 -8.16 7.51 -15.30
C LYS A 163 -7.28 8.37 -16.19
N ALA A 164 -6.06 8.68 -15.76
CA ALA A 164 -5.11 9.45 -16.56
C ALA A 164 -4.81 8.75 -17.91
N GLU A 165 -4.66 7.42 -17.90
CA GLU A 165 -4.51 6.63 -19.12
C GLU A 165 -5.76 6.68 -20.02
N SER A 166 -6.95 6.56 -19.42
CA SER A 166 -8.23 6.66 -20.15
C SER A 166 -8.42 8.03 -20.79
N ASP A 167 -8.12 9.11 -20.08
CA ASP A 167 -8.27 10.47 -20.58
C ASP A 167 -7.24 10.77 -21.71
N SER A 168 -6.02 10.25 -21.60
CA SER A 168 -5.01 10.31 -22.68
C SER A 168 -5.49 9.58 -23.94
N LEU A 169 -6.12 8.42 -23.82
CA LEU A 169 -6.67 7.66 -24.93
C LEU A 169 -7.82 8.42 -25.61
N LYS A 170 -8.75 9.00 -24.81
CA LYS A 170 -9.84 9.83 -25.31
C LYS A 170 -9.32 11.02 -26.12
N ALA A 171 -8.30 11.72 -25.61
CA ALA A 171 -7.69 12.86 -26.31
C ALA A 171 -7.05 12.44 -27.65
N ARG A 172 -6.41 11.26 -27.71
CA ARG A 172 -5.87 10.70 -28.97
C ARG A 172 -6.97 10.36 -29.97
N LEU A 173 -8.06 9.76 -29.52
CA LEU A 173 -9.21 9.42 -30.37
C LEU A 173 -9.89 10.69 -30.90
N GLN A 174 -10.06 11.72 -30.08
CA GLN A 174 -10.61 13.01 -30.52
C GLN A 174 -9.75 13.69 -31.61
N ARG A 175 -8.43 13.71 -31.45
CA ARG A 175 -7.51 14.23 -32.49
C ARG A 175 -7.65 13.48 -33.79
N LYS A 176 -7.65 12.14 -33.75
CA LYS A 176 -7.84 11.33 -34.98
C LYS A 176 -9.21 11.57 -35.62
N ALA A 177 -10.26 11.72 -34.83
CA ALA A 177 -11.59 12.04 -35.36
C ALA A 177 -11.64 13.44 -36.03
N GLN A 178 -10.94 14.43 -35.50
CA GLN A 178 -10.78 15.73 -36.11
C GLN A 178 -9.99 15.68 -37.44
N GLU A 179 -8.87 14.96 -37.44
CA GLU A 179 -8.07 14.77 -38.68
C GLU A 179 -8.88 14.10 -39.79
N VAL A 180 -9.73 13.13 -39.47
CA VAL A 180 -10.61 12.48 -40.44
C VAL A 180 -11.64 13.49 -40.99
N LYS A 181 -12.28 14.29 -40.15
CA LYS A 181 -13.22 15.34 -40.58
C LYS A 181 -12.55 16.39 -41.49
N GLU A 182 -11.35 16.83 -41.14
CA GLU A 182 -10.60 17.80 -41.98
C GLU A 182 -10.23 17.22 -43.34
N ARG A 183 -9.80 15.96 -43.42
CA ARG A 183 -9.52 15.27 -44.67
C ARG A 183 -10.77 15.14 -45.55
N GLU A 184 -11.91 14.88 -44.94
CA GLU A 184 -13.18 14.74 -45.62
C GLU A 184 -13.68 16.09 -46.16
N ASN A 185 -13.61 17.14 -45.38
CA ASN A 185 -13.91 18.51 -45.82
C ASN A 185 -12.99 18.97 -46.98
N ASN A 186 -11.71 18.62 -46.92
CA ASN A 186 -10.77 18.91 -47.99
C ASN A 186 -11.07 18.12 -49.28
N ARG A 187 -11.50 16.86 -49.18
CA ARG A 187 -11.94 16.09 -50.35
C ARG A 187 -13.19 16.67 -50.97
N GLN A 188 -14.19 17.05 -50.19
CA GLN A 188 -15.41 17.68 -50.68
C GLN A 188 -15.12 19.03 -51.36
N SER A 189 -14.24 19.84 -50.80
CA SER A 189 -13.85 21.12 -51.41
C SER A 189 -13.04 20.95 -52.69
N GLN A 190 -12.27 19.88 -52.84
CA GLN A 190 -11.58 19.55 -54.11
C GLN A 190 -12.55 19.04 -55.18
N HIS A 191 -13.55 18.24 -54.83
CA HIS A 191 -14.61 17.84 -55.76
C HIS A 191 -15.41 19.04 -56.29
N TYR A 192 -15.74 19.98 -55.42
CA TYR A 192 -16.46 21.22 -55.81
C TYR A 192 -15.65 22.14 -56.77
N ARG A 193 -14.31 22.08 -56.70
CA ARG A 193 -13.43 22.85 -57.60
C ARG A 193 -13.24 22.18 -58.94
N SER A 194 -13.24 20.86 -59.05
CA SER A 194 -13.11 20.13 -60.30
C SER A 194 -14.36 20.24 -61.17
N ASP A 195 -15.55 20.34 -60.56
CA ASP A 195 -16.82 20.49 -61.30
C ASP A 195 -17.06 21.90 -61.89
N ARG A 196 -16.34 22.92 -61.39
CA ARG A 196 -16.41 24.30 -61.97
C ARG A 196 -15.38 24.63 -63.05
N GLY A 197 -14.45 23.74 -63.35
CA GLY A 197 -13.38 23.94 -64.32
C GLY A 197 -13.65 23.41 -65.69
N GLY A 198 -14.84 22.88 -65.97
CA GLY A 198 -15.26 22.34 -67.26
C GLY A 198 -16.28 23.23 -68.00
N ARG A 199 -15.86 24.38 -68.48
CA ARG A 199 -16.49 25.14 -69.53
C ARG A 199 -15.43 25.87 -70.36
#